data_b99440ce16e7a9c2ece3b3a581862d60
#
_entry.id   b99440ce16e7a9c2ece3b3a581862d60
#
_cell.length_a   1.000
_cell.length_b   1.000
_cell.length_c   1.000
_cell.angle_alpha   90.00
_cell.angle_beta   90.00
_cell.angle_gamma   90.00
#
_symmetry.space_group_name_H-M   'P 1'
#
loop_
_entity.id
_entity.type
_entity.pdbx_description
1 polymer ?
#
loop_
_entity_poly.entity_id
_entity_poly.type
_entity_poly.pdbx_seq_one_letter_code
_entity_poly.pdbx_strand_id
1 'polypeptide(L)'
;MEALLAQRIRIFVESGQVRSDIADFVRAELDALSADGCVITEETAGMLTSHLLLALTRLRNGEPVEEFRADDMAAAELADHPQAVRRAHAVSVRTERAFGSPLPESEINFLAMHFALLRRDTP
;
A
#
# COMPACT_ATOMS: atom_id res chain seq x y z
N MET A 1 -2.47 -10.92 11.34
CA MET A 1 -3.33 -10.05 10.47
C MET A 1 -4.79 -10.24 10.85
N GLU A 2 -5.55 -9.17 10.83
CA GLU A 2 -6.96 -9.19 11.15
C GLU A 2 -7.73 -10.07 10.14
N ALA A 3 -8.71 -10.83 10.60
CA ALA A 3 -9.34 -11.90 9.83
C ALA A 3 -10.02 -11.42 8.54
N LEU A 4 -10.76 -10.31 8.61
CA LEU A 4 -11.49 -9.79 7.45
C LEU A 4 -10.53 -9.24 6.39
N LEU A 5 -9.44 -8.63 6.82
CA LEU A 5 -8.42 -8.14 5.89
C LEU A 5 -7.70 -9.30 5.20
N ALA A 6 -7.37 -10.35 5.95
CA ALA A 6 -6.78 -11.56 5.39
C ALA A 6 -7.72 -12.21 4.37
N GLN A 7 -9.02 -12.21 4.66
CA GLN A 7 -10.03 -12.73 3.74
C GLN A 7 -10.08 -11.92 2.45
N ARG A 8 -10.00 -10.60 2.53
CA ARG A 8 -9.96 -9.73 1.34
C ARG A 8 -8.82 -10.12 0.42
N ILE A 9 -7.62 -10.28 0.97
CA ILE A 9 -6.45 -10.67 0.18
C ILE A 9 -6.67 -12.05 -0.46
N ARG A 10 -7.17 -12.99 0.32
CA ARG A 10 -7.43 -14.35 -0.13
C ARG A 10 -8.41 -14.39 -1.31
N ILE A 11 -9.47 -13.58 -1.28
CA ILE A 11 -10.45 -13.49 -2.36
C ILE A 11 -9.78 -13.04 -3.66
N PHE A 12 -8.89 -12.05 -3.61
CA PHE A 12 -8.16 -11.59 -4.79
C PHE A 12 -7.30 -12.71 -5.39
N VAL A 13 -6.65 -13.50 -4.56
CA VAL A 13 -5.80 -14.60 -5.03
C VAL A 13 -6.65 -15.73 -5.60
N GLU A 14 -7.70 -16.14 -4.89
CA GLU A 14 -8.55 -17.25 -5.29
C GLU A 14 -9.35 -16.95 -6.58
N SER A 15 -9.69 -15.70 -6.83
CA SER A 15 -10.36 -15.29 -8.05
C SER A 15 -9.43 -15.16 -9.26
N GLY A 16 -8.12 -15.32 -9.05
CA GLY A 16 -7.12 -15.21 -10.11
C GLY A 16 -6.73 -13.79 -10.48
N GLN A 17 -7.22 -12.78 -9.77
CA GLN A 17 -6.90 -11.38 -10.06
C GLN A 17 -5.50 -10.98 -9.61
N VAL A 18 -4.98 -11.62 -8.56
CA VAL A 18 -3.70 -11.28 -7.95
C VAL A 18 -2.87 -12.55 -7.75
N ARG A 19 -1.61 -12.51 -8.15
CA ARG A 19 -0.68 -13.63 -7.95
C ARG A 19 -0.30 -13.73 -6.47
N SER A 20 0.02 -14.96 -6.05
CA SER A 20 0.36 -15.20 -4.66
C SER A 20 1.62 -14.45 -4.20
N ASP A 21 2.61 -14.25 -5.08
CA ASP A 21 3.82 -13.51 -4.74
C ASP A 21 3.51 -12.03 -4.43
N ILE A 22 2.60 -11.43 -5.16
CA ILE A 22 2.14 -10.06 -4.89
C ILE A 22 1.37 -10.02 -3.56
N ALA A 23 0.49 -10.99 -3.34
CA ALA A 23 -0.27 -11.08 -2.09
C ALA A 23 0.68 -11.22 -0.88
N ASP A 24 1.71 -12.05 -1.00
CA ASP A 24 2.69 -12.23 0.07
C ASP A 24 3.47 -10.95 0.36
N PHE A 25 3.83 -10.22 -0.69
CA PHE A 25 4.49 -8.90 -0.55
C PHE A 25 3.60 -7.93 0.22
N VAL A 26 2.32 -7.83 -0.15
CA VAL A 26 1.37 -6.92 0.50
C VAL A 26 1.15 -7.33 1.96
N ARG A 27 1.01 -8.63 2.24
CA ARG A 27 0.88 -9.11 3.62
C ARG A 27 2.07 -8.69 4.47
N ALA A 28 3.28 -8.82 3.93
CA ALA A 28 4.50 -8.44 4.65
C ALA A 28 4.53 -6.94 4.93
N GLU A 29 4.11 -6.10 3.97
CA GLU A 29 4.04 -4.66 4.17
C GLU A 29 3.02 -4.27 5.24
N LEU A 30 1.85 -4.91 5.23
CA LEU A 30 0.82 -4.67 6.24
C LEU A 30 1.27 -5.13 7.63
N ASP A 31 1.93 -6.28 7.72
CA ASP A 31 2.45 -6.79 8.98
C ASP A 31 3.54 -5.86 9.55
N ALA A 32 4.37 -5.29 8.70
CA ALA A 32 5.38 -4.32 9.14
C ALA A 32 4.74 -3.05 9.70
N LEU A 33 3.68 -2.55 9.08
CA LEU A 33 2.94 -1.40 9.60
C LEU A 33 2.30 -1.72 10.95
N SER A 34 1.73 -2.91 11.09
CA SER A 34 1.14 -3.35 12.35
C SER A 34 2.20 -3.45 13.44
N ALA A 35 3.37 -4.00 13.12
CA ALA A 35 4.48 -4.12 14.06
C ALA A 35 4.99 -2.75 14.54
N ASP A 36 4.85 -1.73 13.70
CA ASP A 36 5.24 -0.35 14.03
C ASP A 36 4.16 0.41 14.80
N GLY A 37 3.05 -0.24 15.14
CA GLY A 37 2.00 0.36 15.95
C GLY A 37 0.83 0.94 15.17
N CYS A 38 0.76 0.74 13.87
CA CYS A 38 -0.40 1.14 13.08
C CYS A 38 -1.55 0.14 13.29
N VAL A 39 -2.77 0.65 13.37
CA VAL A 39 -3.96 -0.20 13.46
C VAL A 39 -4.32 -0.66 12.04
N ILE A 40 -4.10 -1.93 11.75
CA ILE A 40 -4.28 -2.52 10.41
C ILE A 40 -5.42 -3.53 10.47
N THR A 41 -6.59 -3.09 10.05
CA THR A 41 -7.81 -3.89 9.99
C THR A 41 -8.51 -3.65 8.66
N GLU A 42 -9.57 -4.40 8.40
CA GLU A 42 -10.43 -4.19 7.23
C GLU A 42 -10.94 -2.75 7.17
N GLU A 43 -11.33 -2.20 8.31
CA GLU A 43 -11.85 -0.84 8.39
C GLU A 43 -10.78 0.20 8.06
N THR A 44 -9.57 0.04 8.58
CA THR A 44 -8.51 1.05 8.45
C THR A 44 -7.70 0.91 7.18
N ALA A 45 -7.57 -0.30 6.64
CA ALA A 45 -6.63 -0.60 5.56
C ALA A 45 -7.23 -1.41 4.40
N GLY A 46 -8.54 -1.64 4.38
CA GLY A 46 -9.16 -2.43 3.32
C GLY A 46 -8.97 -1.82 1.94
N MET A 47 -9.25 -0.53 1.79
CA MET A 47 -9.08 0.16 0.51
C MET A 47 -7.61 0.25 0.09
N LEU A 48 -6.74 0.56 1.03
CA LEU A 48 -5.30 0.59 0.79
C LEU A 48 -4.82 -0.77 0.28
N THR A 49 -5.25 -1.84 0.91
CA THR A 49 -4.88 -3.21 0.54
C THR A 49 -5.31 -3.55 -0.88
N SER A 50 -6.58 -3.31 -1.21
CA SER A 50 -7.10 -3.59 -2.55
C SER A 50 -6.36 -2.77 -3.61
N HIS A 51 -6.15 -1.49 -3.33
CA HIS A 51 -5.45 -0.61 -4.27
C HIS A 51 -4.03 -1.12 -4.53
N LEU A 52 -3.30 -1.44 -3.46
CA LEU A 52 -1.91 -1.90 -3.60
C LEU A 52 -1.81 -3.23 -4.34
N LEU A 53 -2.71 -4.17 -4.05
CA LEU A 53 -2.76 -5.45 -4.76
C LEU A 53 -2.94 -5.24 -6.27
N LEU A 54 -3.88 -4.40 -6.67
CA LEU A 54 -4.18 -4.14 -8.08
C LEU A 54 -3.09 -3.32 -8.76
N ALA A 55 -2.54 -2.32 -8.07
CA ALA A 55 -1.47 -1.50 -8.61
C ALA A 55 -0.21 -2.33 -8.90
N LEU A 56 0.17 -3.20 -7.97
CA LEU A 56 1.33 -4.08 -8.15
C LEU A 56 1.09 -5.12 -9.26
N THR A 57 -0.14 -5.59 -9.40
CA THR A 57 -0.50 -6.52 -10.48
C THR A 57 -0.33 -5.84 -11.84
N ARG A 58 -0.81 -4.60 -11.98
CA ARG A 58 -0.65 -3.84 -13.22
C ARG A 58 0.81 -3.54 -13.51
N LEU A 59 1.55 -3.14 -12.49
CA LEU A 59 2.98 -2.85 -12.63
C LEU A 59 3.74 -4.08 -13.14
N ARG A 60 3.47 -5.24 -12.57
CA ARG A 60 4.12 -6.50 -12.96
C ARG A 60 3.77 -6.89 -14.39
N ASN A 61 2.54 -6.64 -14.82
CA ASN A 61 2.07 -6.98 -16.16
C ASN A 61 2.51 -5.96 -17.22
N GLY A 62 3.22 -4.91 -16.84
CA GLY A 62 3.60 -3.85 -17.75
C GLY A 62 2.43 -2.96 -18.17
N GLU A 63 1.32 -3.02 -17.45
CA GLU A 63 0.14 -2.20 -17.73
C GLU A 63 0.27 -0.85 -17.06
N PRO A 64 -0.39 0.20 -17.59
CA PRO A 64 -0.40 1.50 -16.92
C PRO A 64 -1.05 1.40 -15.55
N VAL A 65 -0.38 1.95 -14.54
CA VAL A 65 -0.94 2.10 -13.22
C VAL A 65 -1.82 3.35 -13.22
N GLU A 66 -3.05 3.20 -12.71
CA GLU A 66 -4.00 4.30 -12.66
C GLU A 66 -3.43 5.46 -11.85
N GLU A 67 -3.45 6.67 -12.45
CA GLU A 67 -2.88 7.83 -11.81
C GLU A 67 -3.77 8.34 -10.67
N PHE A 68 -3.18 8.39 -9.48
CA PHE A 68 -3.74 9.15 -8.38
C PHE A 68 -3.14 10.55 -8.46
N ARG A 69 -4.00 11.56 -8.63
CA ARG A 69 -3.54 12.95 -8.69
C ARG A 69 -3.73 13.61 -7.34
N ALA A 70 -2.61 13.84 -6.66
CA ALA A 70 -2.60 14.69 -5.49
C ALA A 70 -2.67 16.14 -5.97
N ASP A 71 -3.66 16.89 -5.51
CA ASP A 71 -3.71 18.32 -5.76
C ASP A 71 -2.73 19.08 -4.84
N ASP A 72 -2.66 20.40 -4.99
CA ASP A 72 -1.75 21.23 -4.20
C ASP A 72 -2.05 21.14 -2.70
N MET A 73 -3.31 20.94 -2.33
CA MET A 73 -3.69 20.79 -0.93
C MET A 73 -3.16 19.47 -0.35
N ALA A 74 -3.26 18.41 -1.12
CA ALA A 74 -2.73 17.11 -0.70
C ALA A 74 -1.21 17.15 -0.55
N ALA A 75 -0.51 17.83 -1.47
CA ALA A 75 0.93 18.01 -1.38
C ALA A 75 1.33 18.79 -0.13
N ALA A 76 0.58 19.85 0.20
CA ALA A 76 0.81 20.64 1.41
C ALA A 76 0.58 19.80 2.67
N GLU A 77 -0.47 18.98 2.67
CA GLU A 77 -0.77 18.06 3.77
C GLU A 77 0.37 17.07 3.99
N LEU A 78 0.92 16.51 2.90
CA LEU A 78 2.03 15.56 2.97
C LEU A 78 3.31 16.18 3.55
N ALA A 79 3.50 17.47 3.38
CA ALA A 79 4.66 18.18 3.95
C ALA A 79 4.67 18.09 5.48
N ASP A 80 3.50 17.93 6.11
CA ASP A 80 3.38 17.79 7.55
C ASP A 80 3.55 16.33 8.02
N HIS A 81 3.73 15.40 7.09
CA HIS A 81 3.85 13.97 7.41
C HIS A 81 5.09 13.35 6.77
N PRO A 82 6.29 13.84 7.12
CA PRO A 82 7.52 13.36 6.47
C PRO A 82 7.78 11.87 6.69
N GLN A 83 7.35 11.31 7.81
CA GLN A 83 7.52 9.88 8.07
C GLN A 83 6.65 9.03 7.17
N ALA A 84 5.41 9.45 6.90
CA ALA A 84 4.52 8.76 5.97
C ALA A 84 5.10 8.76 4.56
N VAL A 85 5.68 9.88 4.14
CA VAL A 85 6.33 10.01 2.83
C VAL A 85 7.53 9.06 2.75
N ARG A 86 8.38 9.03 3.79
CA ARG A 86 9.53 8.12 3.81
C ARG A 86 9.11 6.66 3.75
N ARG A 87 8.04 6.29 4.46
CA ARG A 87 7.50 4.92 4.41
C ARG A 87 7.02 4.56 3.02
N ALA A 88 6.34 5.49 2.33
CA ALA A 88 5.87 5.25 0.98
C ALA A 88 7.03 5.04 0.00
N HIS A 89 8.08 5.85 0.10
CA HIS A 89 9.28 5.67 -0.70
C HIS A 89 9.98 4.33 -0.41
N ALA A 90 9.99 3.91 0.85
CA ALA A 90 10.57 2.61 1.22
C ALA A 90 9.79 1.45 0.59
N VAL A 91 8.46 1.54 0.51
CA VAL A 91 7.65 0.54 -0.20
C VAL A 91 8.05 0.48 -1.67
N SER A 92 8.26 1.64 -2.31
CA SER A 92 8.70 1.69 -3.71
C SER A 92 10.06 1.01 -3.91
N VAL A 93 11.01 1.23 -3.01
CA VAL A 93 12.32 0.57 -3.06
C VAL A 93 12.16 -0.94 -2.95
N ARG A 94 11.34 -1.42 -2.01
CA ARG A 94 11.09 -2.87 -1.85
C ARG A 94 10.36 -3.45 -3.04
N THR A 95 9.45 -2.69 -3.65
CA THR A 95 8.74 -3.10 -4.87
C THR A 95 9.70 -3.30 -6.02
N GLU A 96 10.64 -2.39 -6.20
CA GLU A 96 11.67 -2.52 -7.24
C GLU A 96 12.53 -3.77 -7.02
N ARG A 97 12.91 -4.04 -5.77
CA ARG A 97 13.70 -5.23 -5.44
C ARG A 97 12.94 -6.52 -5.70
N ALA A 98 11.63 -6.54 -5.40
CA ALA A 98 10.82 -7.74 -5.53
C ALA A 98 10.37 -8.00 -6.96
N PHE A 99 10.05 -6.96 -7.72
CA PHE A 99 9.37 -7.08 -9.02
C PHE A 99 10.08 -6.39 -10.17
N GLY A 100 11.21 -5.75 -9.93
CA GLY A 100 12.06 -5.18 -10.97
C GLY A 100 11.72 -3.74 -11.38
N SER A 101 10.67 -3.14 -10.83
CA SER A 101 10.29 -1.76 -11.16
C SER A 101 9.82 -1.03 -9.90
N PRO A 102 10.18 0.25 -9.74
CA PRO A 102 9.66 1.03 -8.63
C PRO A 102 8.21 1.43 -8.87
N LEU A 103 7.52 1.86 -7.82
CA LEU A 103 6.18 2.44 -7.97
C LEU A 103 6.27 3.80 -8.67
N PRO A 104 5.27 4.14 -9.50
CA PRO A 104 5.17 5.51 -10.01
C PRO A 104 5.00 6.53 -8.89
N GLU A 105 5.39 7.76 -9.15
CA GLU A 105 5.31 8.85 -8.16
C GLU A 105 3.88 9.04 -7.64
N SER A 106 2.88 8.93 -8.52
CA SER A 106 1.48 9.03 -8.12
C SER A 106 1.08 7.97 -7.09
N GLU A 107 1.62 6.77 -7.22
CA GLU A 107 1.34 5.68 -6.27
C GLU A 107 2.08 5.89 -4.95
N ILE A 108 3.29 6.44 -4.99
CA ILE A 108 4.02 6.80 -3.78
C ILE A 108 3.22 7.84 -3.00
N ASN A 109 2.68 8.85 -3.69
CA ASN A 109 1.86 9.89 -3.05
C ASN A 109 0.57 9.32 -2.45
N PHE A 110 -0.08 8.39 -3.18
CA PHE A 110 -1.26 7.70 -2.67
C PHE A 110 -0.95 6.95 -1.36
N LEU A 111 0.13 6.19 -1.35
CA LEU A 111 0.54 5.45 -0.15
C LEU A 111 0.87 6.40 1.00
N ALA A 112 1.57 7.49 0.72
CA ALA A 112 1.93 8.46 1.75
C ALA A 112 0.69 9.05 2.40
N MET A 113 -0.33 9.40 1.61
CA MET A 113 -1.59 9.93 2.14
C MET A 113 -2.30 8.90 3.03
N HIS A 114 -2.36 7.65 2.59
CA HIS A 114 -2.97 6.60 3.39
C HIS A 114 -2.19 6.33 4.68
N PHE A 115 -0.87 6.30 4.61
CA PHE A 115 -0.03 6.07 5.79
C PHE A 115 -0.20 7.22 6.80
N ALA A 116 -0.34 8.45 6.32
CA ALA A 116 -0.58 9.60 7.19
C ALA A 116 -1.91 9.51 7.94
N LEU A 117 -2.91 8.87 7.33
CA LEU A 117 -4.25 8.73 7.92
C LEU A 117 -4.41 7.51 8.81
N LEU A 118 -3.48 6.55 8.78
CA LEU A 118 -3.58 5.35 9.61
C LEU A 118 -3.49 5.71 11.08
N ARG A 119 -4.44 5.18 11.85
CA ARG A 119 -4.40 5.32 13.30
C ARG A 119 -3.23 4.53 13.86
N ARG A 120 -2.60 5.09 14.88
CA ARG A 120 -1.54 4.40 15.60
C ARG A 120 -2.08 3.96 16.94
N ASP A 121 -1.70 2.75 17.34
CA ASP A 121 -1.98 2.24 18.65
C ASP A 121 -0.88 2.75 19.58
N THR A 122 -1.06 4.00 20.05
CA THR A 122 -0.09 4.63 20.94
C THR A 122 -0.45 4.31 22.38
N PRO A 123 0.54 3.89 23.21
CA PRO A 123 0.31 3.71 24.64
C PRO A 123 0.01 5.03 25.34
#